data_014fd868353f5a4ebd682e21914ac81f
#
_entry.id   014fd868353f5a4ebd682e21914ac81f
#
_cell.length_a   1.000
_cell.length_b   1.000
_cell.length_c   1.000
_cell.angle_alpha   90.00
_cell.angle_beta   90.00
_cell.angle_gamma   90.00
#
_symmetry.space_group_name_H-M   'P 1'
#
loop_
_entity.id
_entity.type
_entity.pdbx_description
1 polymer ?
#
loop_
_entity_poly.entity_id
_entity_poly.type
_entity_poly.pdbx_seq_one_letter_code
_entity_poly.pdbx_strand_id
1 'polypeptide(L)'
;MKQVFNPYLPSYEYIPDGEPRVFDGRLYIYGSHDRFNGEVYCQNDYVCWSSPEDDLSDWRYEGVIFKKTQDPRNKDGSHALWAPDVCKGLDGKYYLYYCLDVLKEIGVAVADKPAGPYEFLDFVRHADGRILGTDGDTRQFDPGIFIDDDERIYLFSGNSPRYADMPNLDKNSQKMELERDMITLKSEPVENLPIITAAPGTEYEEHPFFEASSVRKINGKYYFIYSSTWMHELCWAVADSPLGEYRYGGVLVSNADIGADGNTEALNYRGNTHGSVAFVGGKWYVFYHRQTNRHFFSRQACAEEIYFDGEAFHQARITSCGLNGGPLSDEGTYEARIACHLYSKNGTTESLREQQDDNHPAFTQEGEDRENNPNQYINNMCDGATAGFRYFMFENAKNIEVMVRGTATGKFVVRDERAGNIVSEISVLPSEDWSSYGGVLNIESGKRPLYFTYEGEGYVDFKSFTLR
;
A
#
# COMPACT_ATOMS: atom_id res chain seq x y z
N MET A 1 22.85 -12.42 -1.15
CA MET A 1 21.85 -11.47 -1.70
C MET A 1 21.33 -10.66 -0.52
N LYS A 2 21.19 -9.35 -0.65
CA LYS A 2 20.59 -8.50 0.39
C LYS A 2 19.10 -8.83 0.49
N GLN A 3 18.61 -9.11 1.69
CA GLN A 3 17.19 -9.39 1.90
C GLN A 3 16.35 -8.12 1.79
N VAL A 4 15.14 -8.26 1.29
CA VAL A 4 14.12 -7.21 1.20
C VAL A 4 12.96 -7.59 2.12
N PHE A 5 12.34 -6.62 2.75
CA PHE A 5 11.27 -6.82 3.73
C PHE A 5 10.04 -6.01 3.34
N ASN A 6 8.90 -6.33 3.92
CA ASN A 6 7.74 -5.43 3.93
C ASN A 6 7.68 -4.66 5.26
N PRO A 7 7.50 -3.35 5.23
CA PRO A 7 7.49 -2.41 4.08
C PRO A 7 8.84 -2.38 3.36
N TYR A 8 8.83 -2.22 2.01
CA TYR A 8 10.04 -2.41 1.20
C TYR A 8 10.94 -1.16 1.09
N LEU A 9 10.42 0.02 1.39
CA LEU A 9 11.19 1.26 1.46
C LEU A 9 11.87 1.43 2.84
N PRO A 10 12.84 2.32 2.99
CA PRO A 10 13.44 2.63 4.28
C PRO A 10 12.39 2.96 5.35
N SER A 11 12.69 2.64 6.62
CA SER A 11 11.72 2.75 7.72
C SER A 11 11.18 4.17 7.97
N TYR A 12 11.94 5.20 7.57
CA TYR A 12 11.51 6.60 7.66
C TYR A 12 10.62 7.07 6.50
N GLU A 13 10.36 6.19 5.52
CA GLU A 13 9.61 6.58 4.33
C GLU A 13 8.14 6.16 4.42
N TYR A 14 7.26 7.10 4.15
CA TYR A 14 5.82 6.95 4.24
C TYR A 14 5.17 7.30 2.90
N ILE A 15 5.35 6.40 1.91
CA ILE A 15 4.76 6.51 0.56
C ILE A 15 3.64 5.50 0.42
N PRO A 16 2.39 5.90 0.67
CA PRO A 16 1.21 5.11 0.28
C PRO A 16 0.88 5.31 -1.19
N ASP A 17 -0.20 4.65 -1.61
CA ASP A 17 -0.83 4.84 -2.92
C ASP A 17 0.16 4.60 -4.07
N GLY A 18 1.12 3.67 -3.86
CA GLY A 18 2.25 3.47 -4.75
C GLY A 18 1.84 2.85 -6.09
N GLU A 19 1.87 3.67 -7.15
CA GLU A 19 1.68 3.23 -8.52
C GLU A 19 3.04 2.77 -9.10
N PRO A 20 3.22 1.45 -9.37
CA PRO A 20 4.47 0.92 -9.90
C PRO A 20 4.53 1.10 -11.41
N ARG A 21 5.62 1.68 -11.91
CA ARG A 21 5.89 1.83 -13.34
C ARG A 21 7.31 1.37 -13.67
N VAL A 22 7.46 0.59 -14.73
CA VAL A 22 8.77 0.16 -15.23
C VAL A 22 9.13 1.00 -16.44
N PHE A 23 10.25 1.73 -16.36
CA PHE A 23 10.82 2.51 -17.44
C PHE A 23 12.31 2.20 -17.57
N ASP A 24 12.74 1.89 -18.79
CA ASP A 24 14.13 1.69 -19.14
C ASP A 24 14.91 0.74 -18.18
N GLY A 25 14.26 -0.40 -17.80
CA GLY A 25 14.84 -1.44 -16.94
C GLY A 25 14.86 -1.08 -15.44
N ARG A 26 14.09 -0.09 -15.01
CA ARG A 26 13.93 0.28 -13.61
C ARG A 26 12.47 0.37 -13.20
N LEU A 27 12.17 -0.14 -12.02
CA LEU A 27 10.89 0.04 -11.34
C LEU A 27 10.91 1.38 -10.60
N TYR A 28 9.94 2.22 -10.87
CA TYR A 28 9.68 3.47 -10.18
C TYR A 28 8.39 3.36 -9.38
N ILE A 29 8.35 3.97 -8.19
CA ILE A 29 7.15 4.06 -7.35
C ILE A 29 6.74 5.52 -7.26
N TYR A 30 5.53 5.79 -7.73
CA TYR A 30 4.87 7.09 -7.64
C TYR A 30 3.71 6.96 -6.67
N GLY A 31 3.72 7.72 -5.61
CA GLY A 31 2.68 7.64 -4.59
C GLY A 31 2.48 8.97 -3.88
N SER A 32 1.43 9.05 -3.12
CA SER A 32 1.27 10.12 -2.14
C SER A 32 2.43 10.10 -1.15
N HIS A 33 2.59 11.18 -0.39
CA HIS A 33 3.67 11.24 0.57
C HIS A 33 3.13 11.71 1.93
N ASP A 34 2.90 10.76 2.81
CA ASP A 34 2.43 11.03 4.16
C ASP A 34 3.55 11.62 5.02
N ARG A 35 3.17 12.37 6.03
CA ARG A 35 4.05 12.78 7.11
C ARG A 35 3.89 11.83 8.28
N PHE A 36 5.00 11.35 8.86
CA PHE A 36 4.92 10.57 10.09
C PHE A 36 4.21 11.37 11.19
N ASN A 37 3.25 10.75 11.85
CA ASN A 37 2.41 11.36 12.87
C ASN A 37 1.65 12.61 12.39
N GLY A 38 1.38 12.70 11.09
CA GLY A 38 0.56 13.77 10.50
C GLY A 38 -0.89 13.71 10.98
N GLU A 39 -1.62 14.81 10.80
CA GLU A 39 -3.03 14.95 11.20
C GLU A 39 -4.01 14.77 10.02
N VAL A 40 -3.48 14.77 8.78
CA VAL A 40 -4.22 14.57 7.53
C VAL A 40 -3.37 13.75 6.56
N TYR A 41 -4.00 13.23 5.50
CA TYR A 41 -3.32 12.50 4.44
C TYR A 41 -2.33 13.36 3.64
N CYS A 42 -1.25 12.78 3.15
CA CYS A 42 -0.42 13.26 2.04
C CYS A 42 0.15 14.68 2.24
N GLN A 43 0.67 14.97 3.43
CA GLN A 43 1.11 16.33 3.79
C GLN A 43 2.41 16.77 3.12
N ASN A 44 3.24 15.83 2.65
CA ASN A 44 4.53 16.12 2.02
C ASN A 44 4.41 16.29 0.49
N ASP A 45 5.46 16.83 -0.13
CA ASP A 45 5.58 16.90 -1.59
C ASP A 45 5.84 15.52 -2.19
N TYR A 46 5.50 15.29 -3.47
CA TYR A 46 5.80 14.02 -4.11
C TYR A 46 7.29 13.78 -4.22
N VAL A 47 7.69 12.59 -3.83
CA VAL A 47 9.04 12.05 -4.01
C VAL A 47 8.94 10.77 -4.86
N CYS A 48 10.08 10.32 -5.39
CA CYS A 48 10.15 9.08 -6.12
C CYS A 48 11.27 8.20 -5.60
N TRP A 49 11.03 6.91 -5.57
CA TRP A 49 12.00 5.86 -5.34
C TRP A 49 12.05 4.93 -6.54
N SER A 50 13.25 4.43 -6.85
CA SER A 50 13.42 3.48 -7.96
C SER A 50 14.39 2.36 -7.60
N SER A 51 14.22 1.22 -8.26
CA SER A 51 15.10 0.06 -8.14
C SER A 51 15.35 -0.56 -9.51
N PRO A 52 16.52 -1.13 -9.82
CA PRO A 52 16.67 -1.97 -11.00
C PRO A 52 15.62 -3.10 -10.99
N GLU A 53 15.05 -3.44 -12.14
CA GLU A 53 14.03 -4.48 -12.20
C GLU A 53 14.59 -5.89 -11.90
N ASP A 54 15.89 -6.09 -12.03
CA ASP A 54 16.60 -7.33 -11.75
C ASP A 54 17.21 -7.38 -10.34
N ASP A 55 17.17 -6.29 -9.57
CA ASP A 55 17.60 -6.23 -8.16
C ASP A 55 16.71 -5.34 -7.31
N LEU A 56 15.57 -5.85 -6.86
CA LEU A 56 14.61 -5.16 -6.02
C LEU A 56 15.10 -4.89 -4.58
N SER A 57 16.38 -5.14 -4.29
CA SER A 57 17.04 -4.77 -3.03
C SER A 57 17.81 -3.45 -3.11
N ASP A 58 17.98 -2.89 -4.32
CA ASP A 58 18.77 -1.65 -4.57
C ASP A 58 17.87 -0.44 -4.80
N TRP A 59 17.14 -0.04 -3.77
CA TRP A 59 16.27 1.13 -3.79
C TRP A 59 17.07 2.42 -3.70
N ARG A 60 16.80 3.34 -4.63
CA ARG A 60 17.40 4.68 -4.69
C ARG A 60 16.35 5.77 -4.51
N TYR A 61 16.63 6.72 -3.63
CA TYR A 61 15.86 7.96 -3.51
C TYR A 61 16.18 8.89 -4.69
N GLU A 62 15.18 9.21 -5.49
CA GLU A 62 15.32 10.08 -6.67
C GLU A 62 15.13 11.56 -6.34
N GLY A 63 14.58 11.88 -5.17
CA GLY A 63 14.34 13.25 -4.73
C GLY A 63 12.89 13.66 -4.80
N VAL A 64 12.65 14.95 -4.53
CA VAL A 64 11.34 15.59 -4.71
C VAL A 64 11.10 15.77 -6.21
N ILE A 65 10.03 15.14 -6.72
CA ILE A 65 9.70 15.14 -8.15
C ILE A 65 8.69 16.22 -8.52
N PHE A 66 7.78 16.59 -7.59
CA PHE A 66 6.81 17.66 -7.79
C PHE A 66 6.40 18.25 -6.43
N LYS A 67 6.44 19.59 -6.34
CA LYS A 67 6.01 20.30 -5.14
C LYS A 67 4.56 20.72 -5.25
N LYS A 68 3.77 20.57 -4.19
CA LYS A 68 2.36 20.96 -4.16
C LYS A 68 2.12 22.44 -4.50
N THR A 69 3.10 23.32 -4.22
CA THR A 69 3.05 24.74 -4.55
C THR A 69 3.28 25.06 -6.04
N GLN A 70 3.63 24.07 -6.86
CA GLN A 70 3.74 24.25 -8.31
C GLN A 70 2.38 24.33 -8.99
N ASP A 71 1.35 23.70 -8.38
CA ASP A 71 -0.03 23.84 -8.86
C ASP A 71 -0.51 25.30 -8.70
N PRO A 72 -1.08 25.91 -9.76
CA PRO A 72 -1.54 27.30 -9.71
C PRO A 72 -2.67 27.55 -8.71
N ARG A 73 -3.40 26.51 -8.31
CA ARG A 73 -4.49 26.59 -7.31
C ARG A 73 -4.03 26.35 -5.89
N ASN A 74 -2.74 26.00 -5.69
CA ASN A 74 -2.17 25.64 -4.39
C ASN A 74 -0.86 26.39 -4.08
N LYS A 75 -0.78 27.65 -4.45
CA LYS A 75 0.44 28.46 -4.28
C LYS A 75 0.88 28.62 -2.82
N ASP A 76 -0.04 28.54 -1.89
CA ASP A 76 0.21 28.61 -0.45
C ASP A 76 0.54 27.22 0.17
N GLY A 77 0.39 26.13 -0.60
CA GLY A 77 0.63 24.76 -0.14
C GLY A 77 -0.40 24.24 0.86
N SER A 78 -1.60 24.86 0.92
CA SER A 78 -2.66 24.48 1.88
C SER A 78 -3.35 23.16 1.52
N HIS A 79 -3.30 22.74 0.26
CA HIS A 79 -3.86 21.49 -0.24
C HIS A 79 -2.81 20.37 -0.31
N ALA A 80 -3.23 19.16 0.03
CA ALA A 80 -2.41 17.96 -0.07
C ALA A 80 -2.44 17.37 -1.49
N LEU A 81 -1.31 16.77 -1.91
CA LEU A 81 -1.19 16.01 -3.15
C LEU A 81 -1.59 14.55 -2.92
N TRP A 82 -2.70 14.12 -3.54
CA TRP A 82 -3.22 12.76 -3.40
C TRP A 82 -2.76 11.89 -4.57
N ALA A 83 -3.06 10.59 -4.49
CA ALA A 83 -2.56 9.53 -5.35
C ALA A 83 -2.24 9.94 -6.80
N PRO A 84 -0.97 9.91 -7.23
CA PRO A 84 -0.57 10.21 -8.60
C PRO A 84 -0.45 8.95 -9.45
N ASP A 85 -0.49 9.13 -10.76
CA ASP A 85 -0.03 8.14 -11.73
C ASP A 85 0.87 8.78 -12.77
N VAL A 86 1.78 8.00 -13.39
CA VAL A 86 2.75 8.47 -14.38
C VAL A 86 2.77 7.57 -15.60
N CYS A 87 2.77 8.18 -16.79
CA CYS A 87 3.01 7.47 -18.04
C CYS A 87 4.12 8.13 -18.87
N LYS A 88 4.69 7.38 -19.82
CA LYS A 88 5.56 7.92 -20.87
C LYS A 88 4.72 8.25 -22.08
N GLY A 89 4.64 9.54 -22.42
CA GLY A 89 3.90 10.04 -23.56
C GLY A 89 4.51 9.66 -24.92
N LEU A 90 3.73 9.86 -25.97
CA LEU A 90 4.14 9.54 -27.35
C LEU A 90 5.29 10.42 -27.85
N ASP A 91 5.50 11.58 -27.24
CA ASP A 91 6.62 12.49 -27.48
C ASP A 91 7.91 12.12 -26.73
N GLY A 92 7.85 11.03 -25.94
CA GLY A 92 8.96 10.53 -25.14
C GLY A 92 9.12 11.21 -23.77
N LYS A 93 8.30 12.20 -23.44
CA LYS A 93 8.26 12.84 -22.12
C LYS A 93 7.43 12.01 -21.14
N TYR A 94 7.53 12.34 -19.85
CA TYR A 94 6.78 11.69 -18.78
C TYR A 94 5.72 12.64 -18.25
N TYR A 95 4.50 12.13 -18.08
CA TYR A 95 3.33 12.89 -17.66
C TYR A 95 2.84 12.36 -16.32
N LEU A 96 2.79 13.21 -15.31
CA LEU A 96 2.29 12.93 -13.98
C LEU A 96 0.91 13.52 -13.83
N TYR A 97 -0.08 12.66 -13.55
CA TYR A 97 -1.46 13.02 -13.25
C TYR A 97 -1.68 12.96 -11.76
N TYR A 98 -2.36 13.95 -11.20
CA TYR A 98 -2.60 14.04 -9.76
C TYR A 98 -3.90 14.79 -9.45
N CYS A 99 -4.39 14.63 -8.24
CA CYS A 99 -5.46 15.47 -7.71
C CYS A 99 -5.03 16.10 -6.38
N LEU A 100 -5.65 17.24 -6.06
CA LEU A 100 -5.51 17.89 -4.77
C LEU A 100 -6.69 17.53 -3.86
N ASP A 101 -6.49 17.50 -2.55
CA ASP A 101 -7.58 17.34 -1.61
C ASP A 101 -8.65 18.42 -1.82
N VAL A 102 -9.90 18.09 -1.51
CA VAL A 102 -11.11 18.93 -1.65
C VAL A 102 -11.38 19.52 -3.04
N LEU A 103 -10.38 19.62 -3.92
CA LEU A 103 -10.59 20.05 -5.31
C LEU A 103 -11.11 18.88 -6.16
N LYS A 104 -11.62 19.19 -7.36
CA LYS A 104 -12.33 18.22 -8.20
C LYS A 104 -11.64 17.92 -9.52
N GLU A 105 -10.55 18.60 -9.79
CA GLU A 105 -9.84 18.55 -11.05
C GLU A 105 -8.62 17.64 -10.99
N ILE A 106 -8.20 17.16 -12.15
CA ILE A 106 -6.92 16.47 -12.33
C ILE A 106 -5.92 17.47 -12.90
N GLY A 107 -4.83 17.70 -12.15
CA GLY A 107 -3.66 18.40 -12.64
C GLY A 107 -2.73 17.46 -13.40
N VAL A 108 -2.03 17.99 -14.40
CA VAL A 108 -1.03 17.28 -15.18
C VAL A 108 0.27 18.06 -15.13
N ALA A 109 1.36 17.34 -14.84
CA ALA A 109 2.72 17.87 -14.89
C ALA A 109 3.59 17.04 -15.83
N VAL A 110 4.65 17.62 -16.38
CA VAL A 110 5.48 17.01 -17.42
C VAL A 110 6.95 17.09 -17.07
N ALA A 111 7.72 16.05 -17.45
CA ALA A 111 9.17 15.99 -17.28
C ALA A 111 9.84 15.27 -18.45
N ASP A 112 11.16 15.50 -18.61
CA ASP A 112 11.99 14.80 -19.59
C ASP A 112 12.52 13.44 -19.08
N LYS A 113 12.35 13.14 -17.79
CA LYS A 113 12.85 11.92 -17.14
C LYS A 113 11.77 11.33 -16.22
N PRO A 114 11.75 9.99 -16.01
CA PRO A 114 10.77 9.36 -15.14
C PRO A 114 10.82 9.89 -13.70
N ALA A 115 12.00 10.18 -13.17
CA ALA A 115 12.17 10.76 -11.84
C ALA A 115 12.06 12.29 -11.79
N GLY A 116 11.53 12.94 -12.82
CA GLY A 116 11.36 14.39 -12.86
C GLY A 116 12.67 15.18 -12.98
N PRO A 117 12.72 16.45 -12.50
CA PRO A 117 11.60 17.16 -11.86
C PRO A 117 10.45 17.43 -12.84
N TYR A 118 9.23 17.29 -12.35
CA TYR A 118 8.03 17.60 -13.11
C TYR A 118 7.67 19.08 -12.97
N GLU A 119 7.18 19.66 -14.04
CA GLU A 119 6.66 21.04 -14.08
C GLU A 119 5.17 20.99 -14.41
N PHE A 120 4.36 21.82 -13.72
CA PHE A 120 2.93 21.93 -14.00
C PHE A 120 2.69 22.27 -15.46
N LEU A 121 1.88 21.48 -16.16
CA LEU A 121 1.51 21.68 -17.54
C LEU A 121 0.16 22.38 -17.64
N ASP A 122 -0.91 21.73 -17.19
CA ASP A 122 -2.28 22.22 -17.22
C ASP A 122 -3.22 21.28 -16.44
N PHE A 123 -4.52 21.56 -16.46
CA PHE A 123 -5.56 20.66 -16.00
C PHE A 123 -6.16 19.87 -17.16
N VAL A 124 -6.68 18.67 -16.90
CA VAL A 124 -7.50 17.93 -17.86
C VAL A 124 -8.76 18.75 -18.19
N ARG A 125 -9.12 18.83 -19.47
CA ARG A 125 -10.20 19.69 -19.96
C ARG A 125 -11.04 19.05 -21.04
N HIS A 126 -12.27 19.51 -21.17
CA HIS A 126 -13.14 19.22 -22.30
C HIS A 126 -12.61 19.86 -23.58
N ALA A 127 -13.09 19.39 -24.75
CA ALA A 127 -12.72 19.92 -26.06
C ALA A 127 -13.06 21.41 -26.24
N ASP A 128 -14.02 21.94 -25.48
CA ASP A 128 -14.38 23.37 -25.45
C ASP A 128 -13.47 24.23 -24.55
N GLY A 129 -12.50 23.61 -23.87
CA GLY A 129 -11.54 24.26 -22.98
C GLY A 129 -11.98 24.37 -21.52
N ARG A 130 -13.18 23.95 -21.16
CA ARG A 130 -13.67 23.89 -19.77
C ARG A 130 -12.88 22.81 -19.00
N ILE A 131 -12.44 23.12 -17.80
CA ILE A 131 -11.69 22.17 -16.96
C ILE A 131 -12.62 21.05 -16.49
N LEU A 132 -12.21 19.80 -16.68
CA LEU A 132 -12.93 18.61 -16.19
C LEU A 132 -13.00 18.60 -14.66
N GLY A 133 -14.16 18.29 -14.12
CA GLY A 133 -14.44 18.30 -12.68
C GLY A 133 -15.09 19.60 -12.19
N THR A 134 -15.24 20.60 -13.09
CA THR A 134 -15.91 21.88 -12.77
C THR A 134 -17.32 21.93 -13.38
N ASP A 135 -18.07 22.98 -13.05
CA ASP A 135 -19.33 23.38 -13.71
C ASP A 135 -20.38 22.26 -13.91
N GLY A 136 -20.56 21.41 -12.88
CA GLY A 136 -21.57 20.36 -12.89
C GLY A 136 -21.03 18.98 -13.26
N ASP A 137 -19.77 18.85 -13.58
CA ASP A 137 -19.12 17.54 -13.72
C ASP A 137 -19.04 16.81 -12.38
N THR A 138 -18.91 15.50 -12.44
CA THR A 138 -18.56 14.70 -11.27
C THR A 138 -17.12 14.94 -10.88
N ARG A 139 -16.83 14.73 -9.59
CA ARG A 139 -15.48 14.86 -9.05
C ARG A 139 -14.53 13.88 -9.73
N GLN A 140 -13.40 14.38 -10.17
CA GLN A 140 -12.27 13.58 -10.60
C GLN A 140 -11.37 13.27 -9.37
N PHE A 141 -10.87 12.03 -9.31
CA PHE A 141 -10.14 11.57 -8.13
C PHE A 141 -9.28 10.34 -8.47
N ASP A 142 -8.10 10.22 -7.89
CA ASP A 142 -7.18 9.09 -8.10
C ASP A 142 -7.04 8.71 -9.57
N PRO A 143 -6.40 9.58 -10.39
CA PRO A 143 -6.29 9.36 -11.82
C PRO A 143 -5.42 8.14 -12.14
N GLY A 144 -5.93 7.27 -13.03
CA GLY A 144 -5.17 6.20 -13.66
C GLY A 144 -4.97 6.49 -15.15
N ILE A 145 -3.74 6.67 -15.61
CA ILE A 145 -3.42 6.95 -17.00
C ILE A 145 -2.91 5.72 -17.73
N PHE A 146 -3.42 5.46 -18.91
CA PHE A 146 -3.03 4.32 -19.73
C PHE A 146 -2.88 4.72 -21.21
N ILE A 147 -1.74 4.38 -21.81
CA ILE A 147 -1.51 4.52 -23.26
C ILE A 147 -1.45 3.12 -23.86
N ASP A 148 -2.31 2.85 -24.82
CA ASP A 148 -2.41 1.57 -25.50
C ASP A 148 -1.40 1.42 -26.65
N ASP A 149 -1.24 0.20 -27.13
CA ASP A 149 -0.31 -0.14 -28.23
C ASP A 149 -0.70 0.54 -29.56
N ASP A 150 -1.95 0.98 -29.70
CA ASP A 150 -2.46 1.73 -30.85
C ASP A 150 -2.27 3.26 -30.68
N GLU A 151 -1.51 3.68 -29.68
CA GLU A 151 -1.22 5.07 -29.32
C GLU A 151 -2.44 5.89 -28.82
N ARG A 152 -3.55 5.23 -28.49
CA ARG A 152 -4.68 5.89 -27.85
C ARG A 152 -4.44 6.04 -26.35
N ILE A 153 -4.90 7.15 -25.80
CA ILE A 153 -4.62 7.57 -24.42
C ILE A 153 -5.93 7.55 -23.65
N TYR A 154 -5.94 6.85 -22.51
CA TYR A 154 -7.13 6.67 -21.68
C TYR A 154 -6.86 7.12 -20.25
N LEU A 155 -7.83 7.87 -19.71
CA LEU A 155 -7.82 8.30 -18.31
C LEU A 155 -9.00 7.66 -17.58
N PHE A 156 -8.72 7.17 -16.38
CA PHE A 156 -9.69 6.61 -15.44
C PHE A 156 -9.66 7.43 -14.16
N SER A 157 -10.81 7.66 -13.55
CA SER A 157 -10.90 8.54 -12.41
C SER A 157 -12.21 8.37 -11.65
N GLY A 158 -12.25 8.84 -10.42
CA GLY A 158 -13.46 8.96 -9.64
C GLY A 158 -13.35 8.40 -8.23
N ASN A 159 -14.40 8.60 -7.44
CA ASN A 159 -14.55 7.95 -6.15
C ASN A 159 -16.02 7.74 -5.77
N SER A 160 -16.27 6.84 -4.81
CA SER A 160 -17.59 6.50 -4.27
C SER A 160 -17.80 7.12 -2.89
N PRO A 161 -19.03 7.31 -2.44
CA PRO A 161 -19.32 7.35 -1.01
C PRO A 161 -18.84 6.04 -0.35
N ARG A 162 -18.38 6.11 0.90
CA ARG A 162 -17.96 4.92 1.65
C ARG A 162 -19.16 4.03 2.04
N TYR A 163 -20.29 4.64 2.34
CA TYR A 163 -21.52 3.95 2.76
C TYR A 163 -22.69 4.37 1.88
N ALA A 164 -23.62 3.43 1.64
CA ALA A 164 -24.75 3.65 0.73
C ALA A 164 -25.75 4.73 1.19
N ASP A 165 -25.79 5.03 2.48
CA ASP A 165 -26.62 6.09 3.08
C ASP A 165 -25.96 7.48 3.10
N MET A 166 -24.68 7.56 2.69
CA MET A 166 -23.99 8.85 2.54
C MET A 166 -24.48 9.57 1.27
N PRO A 167 -24.53 10.92 1.28
CA PRO A 167 -24.86 11.67 0.07
C PRO A 167 -23.91 11.33 -1.08
N ASN A 168 -24.45 10.95 -2.22
CA ASN A 168 -23.68 10.76 -3.46
C ASN A 168 -23.52 12.11 -4.20
N LEU A 169 -22.89 13.07 -3.54
CA LEU A 169 -22.63 14.38 -4.12
C LEU A 169 -21.51 14.27 -5.16
N ASP A 170 -21.85 14.39 -6.46
CA ASP A 170 -20.90 14.48 -7.56
C ASP A 170 -19.83 13.33 -7.63
N LYS A 171 -20.10 12.16 -7.07
CA LYS A 171 -19.20 11.02 -7.07
C LYS A 171 -19.58 10.01 -8.14
N ASN A 172 -18.59 9.47 -8.81
CA ASN A 172 -18.74 8.45 -9.86
C ASN A 172 -17.41 7.76 -10.14
N SER A 173 -17.45 6.64 -10.85
CA SER A 173 -16.30 6.01 -11.49
C SER A 173 -16.38 6.26 -12.98
N GLN A 174 -15.34 6.82 -13.58
CA GLN A 174 -15.35 7.27 -14.96
C GLN A 174 -14.13 6.78 -15.75
N LYS A 175 -14.32 6.65 -17.05
CA LYS A 175 -13.28 6.40 -18.05
C LYS A 175 -13.50 7.27 -19.26
N MET A 176 -12.40 7.68 -19.90
CA MET A 176 -12.42 8.61 -21.01
C MET A 176 -11.19 8.46 -21.90
N GLU A 177 -11.25 8.94 -23.12
CA GLU A 177 -10.11 9.03 -24.03
C GLU A 177 -9.60 10.46 -24.09
N LEU A 178 -8.27 10.63 -24.10
CA LEU A 178 -7.59 11.91 -24.26
C LEU A 178 -7.04 12.08 -25.68
N GLU A 179 -6.88 13.33 -26.08
CA GLU A 179 -6.12 13.72 -27.27
C GLU A 179 -4.60 13.54 -27.03
N ARG A 180 -3.80 13.61 -28.10
CA ARG A 180 -2.34 13.46 -28.03
C ARG A 180 -1.62 14.54 -27.22
N ASP A 181 -2.30 15.62 -26.89
CA ASP A 181 -1.77 16.69 -26.01
C ASP A 181 -1.75 16.30 -24.53
N MET A 182 -2.28 15.12 -24.19
CA MET A 182 -2.31 14.53 -22.83
C MET A 182 -3.24 15.24 -21.83
N ILE A 183 -3.99 16.26 -22.24
CA ILE A 183 -4.83 17.08 -21.36
C ILE A 183 -6.27 17.28 -21.87
N THR A 184 -6.50 17.17 -23.17
CA THR A 184 -7.82 17.45 -23.77
C THR A 184 -8.61 16.14 -23.92
N LEU A 185 -9.88 16.14 -23.50
CA LEU A 185 -10.78 15.03 -23.73
C LEU A 185 -11.09 14.90 -25.23
N LYS A 186 -10.91 13.69 -25.75
CA LYS A 186 -11.35 13.30 -27.08
C LYS A 186 -12.80 12.81 -27.09
N SER A 187 -13.25 12.27 -25.97
CA SER A 187 -14.62 11.85 -25.74
C SER A 187 -15.09 12.30 -24.37
N GLU A 188 -16.40 12.56 -24.23
CA GLU A 188 -16.97 12.81 -22.90
C GLU A 188 -16.78 11.58 -21.99
N PRO A 189 -16.61 11.80 -20.66
CA PRO A 189 -16.49 10.72 -19.70
C PRO A 189 -17.71 9.79 -19.72
N VAL A 190 -17.48 8.49 -19.62
CA VAL A 190 -18.50 7.49 -19.45
C VAL A 190 -18.32 6.75 -18.12
N GLU A 191 -19.40 6.19 -17.59
CA GLU A 191 -19.32 5.38 -16.36
C GLU A 191 -18.39 4.18 -16.55
N ASN A 192 -17.63 3.85 -15.49
CA ASN A 192 -16.74 2.69 -15.47
C ASN A 192 -17.31 1.58 -14.59
N LEU A 193 -16.93 1.50 -13.34
CA LEU A 193 -17.44 0.49 -12.38
C LEU A 193 -18.57 1.05 -11.52
N PRO A 194 -19.51 0.20 -11.06
CA PRO A 194 -20.55 0.63 -10.13
C PRO A 194 -19.95 1.10 -8.81
N ILE A 195 -20.30 2.31 -8.38
CA ILE A 195 -20.08 2.80 -7.02
C ILE A 195 -21.10 2.18 -6.07
N ILE A 196 -20.93 2.33 -4.75
CA ILE A 196 -21.74 1.64 -3.73
C ILE A 196 -23.26 1.83 -3.90
N THR A 197 -23.72 2.96 -4.42
CA THR A 197 -25.15 3.22 -4.65
C THR A 197 -25.69 2.57 -5.93
N ALA A 198 -24.82 2.16 -6.85
CA ALA A 198 -25.17 1.51 -8.12
C ALA A 198 -24.83 0.00 -8.14
N ALA A 199 -24.07 -0.49 -7.17
CA ALA A 199 -23.61 -1.88 -7.11
C ALA A 199 -24.68 -2.93 -6.76
N PRO A 200 -25.75 -2.64 -5.97
CA PRO A 200 -26.73 -3.66 -5.61
C PRO A 200 -27.35 -4.36 -6.83
N GLY A 201 -27.34 -5.70 -6.82
CA GLY A 201 -27.82 -6.54 -7.93
C GLY A 201 -26.85 -6.70 -9.10
N THR A 202 -25.65 -6.18 -9.01
CA THR A 202 -24.55 -6.40 -9.96
C THR A 202 -23.51 -7.38 -9.39
N GLU A 203 -22.55 -7.80 -10.22
CA GLU A 203 -21.43 -8.62 -9.76
C GLU A 203 -20.46 -7.85 -8.82
N TYR A 204 -20.62 -6.54 -8.68
CA TYR A 204 -19.84 -5.67 -7.79
C TYR A 204 -20.52 -5.43 -6.43
N GLU A 205 -21.66 -6.05 -6.13
CA GLU A 205 -22.44 -5.81 -4.90
C GLU A 205 -21.60 -5.97 -3.63
N GLU A 206 -20.72 -6.99 -3.59
CA GLU A 206 -19.85 -7.28 -2.46
C GLU A 206 -18.55 -6.44 -2.48
N HIS A 207 -18.14 -5.93 -3.66
CA HIS A 207 -16.89 -5.20 -3.86
C HIS A 207 -17.09 -3.95 -4.73
N PRO A 208 -17.96 -3.01 -4.34
CA PRO A 208 -18.21 -1.80 -5.13
C PRO A 208 -16.94 -0.97 -5.29
N PHE A 209 -16.83 -0.28 -6.43
CA PHE A 209 -15.73 0.68 -6.63
C PHE A 209 -15.75 1.77 -5.54
N PHE A 210 -14.58 2.03 -4.97
CA PHE A 210 -14.38 3.15 -4.04
C PHE A 210 -13.46 4.22 -4.63
N GLU A 211 -12.22 3.88 -4.98
CA GLU A 211 -11.17 4.80 -5.47
C GLU A 211 -10.01 3.98 -6.08
N ALA A 212 -8.86 4.61 -6.35
CA ALA A 212 -7.61 3.94 -6.72
C ALA A 212 -7.61 3.37 -8.14
N SER A 213 -7.96 4.17 -9.14
CA SER A 213 -8.01 3.74 -10.53
C SER A 213 -6.62 3.44 -11.10
N SER A 214 -6.40 2.22 -11.60
CA SER A 214 -5.19 1.85 -12.35
C SER A 214 -5.49 0.80 -13.41
N VAL A 215 -4.79 0.83 -14.55
CA VAL A 215 -5.03 -0.09 -15.67
C VAL A 215 -3.74 -0.74 -16.15
N ARG A 216 -3.84 -2.04 -16.48
CA ARG A 216 -2.78 -2.82 -17.13
C ARG A 216 -3.33 -3.59 -18.32
N LYS A 217 -2.58 -3.63 -19.42
CA LYS A 217 -2.86 -4.54 -20.54
C LYS A 217 -2.01 -5.79 -20.40
N ILE A 218 -2.66 -6.94 -20.33
CA ILE A 218 -2.01 -8.24 -20.14
C ILE A 218 -2.67 -9.23 -21.11
N ASN A 219 -1.88 -9.88 -21.95
CA ASN A 219 -2.36 -10.86 -22.94
C ASN A 219 -3.51 -10.34 -23.82
N GLY A 220 -3.49 -9.05 -24.17
CA GLY A 220 -4.51 -8.40 -25.00
C GLY A 220 -5.81 -8.05 -24.28
N LYS A 221 -5.90 -8.26 -22.97
CA LYS A 221 -7.02 -7.85 -22.12
C LYS A 221 -6.62 -6.70 -21.21
N TYR A 222 -7.61 -5.95 -20.70
CA TYR A 222 -7.42 -4.76 -19.88
C TYR A 222 -7.88 -5.06 -18.46
N TYR A 223 -6.94 -5.02 -17.53
CA TYR A 223 -7.16 -5.25 -16.10
C TYR A 223 -7.24 -3.91 -15.39
N PHE A 224 -8.41 -3.60 -14.85
CA PHE A 224 -8.65 -2.43 -14.04
C PHE A 224 -8.49 -2.80 -12.56
N ILE A 225 -7.58 -2.14 -11.86
CA ILE A 225 -7.30 -2.32 -10.45
C ILE A 225 -7.95 -1.18 -9.69
N TYR A 226 -8.57 -1.48 -8.55
CA TYR A 226 -9.28 -0.49 -7.76
C TYR A 226 -9.37 -0.90 -6.28
N SER A 227 -9.60 0.06 -5.40
CA SER A 227 -9.98 -0.19 -4.00
C SER A 227 -11.49 -0.30 -3.87
N SER A 228 -12.00 -1.29 -3.13
CA SER A 228 -13.42 -1.41 -2.85
C SER A 228 -13.83 -0.53 -1.66
N THR A 229 -15.14 -0.36 -1.46
CA THR A 229 -15.68 0.40 -0.30
C THR A 229 -15.35 -0.21 1.06
N TRP A 230 -14.85 -1.44 1.11
CA TRP A 230 -14.26 -2.04 2.31
C TRP A 230 -12.93 -1.40 2.71
N MET A 231 -12.31 -0.63 1.82
CA MET A 231 -11.08 0.13 1.96
C MET A 231 -9.81 -0.73 2.11
N HIS A 232 -9.86 -1.85 2.84
CA HIS A 232 -8.70 -2.68 3.15
C HIS A 232 -8.22 -3.59 2.01
N GLU A 233 -8.91 -3.61 0.88
CA GLU A 233 -8.64 -4.52 -0.23
C GLU A 233 -8.45 -3.80 -1.56
N LEU A 234 -7.56 -4.33 -2.40
CA LEU A 234 -7.47 -4.04 -3.82
C LEU A 234 -8.15 -5.17 -4.58
N CYS A 235 -9.02 -4.78 -5.52
CA CYS A 235 -9.73 -5.67 -6.42
C CYS A 235 -9.28 -5.46 -7.86
N TRP A 236 -9.66 -6.39 -8.74
CA TRP A 236 -9.46 -6.26 -10.18
C TRP A 236 -10.72 -6.61 -10.96
N ALA A 237 -10.83 -6.00 -12.11
CA ALA A 237 -11.85 -6.28 -13.11
C ALA A 237 -11.22 -6.36 -14.48
N VAL A 238 -11.82 -7.05 -15.45
CA VAL A 238 -11.24 -7.30 -16.77
C VAL A 238 -12.20 -6.96 -17.90
N ALA A 239 -11.68 -6.34 -18.96
CA ALA A 239 -12.41 -6.03 -20.18
C ALA A 239 -11.63 -6.38 -21.45
N ASP A 240 -12.33 -6.45 -22.59
CA ASP A 240 -11.72 -6.70 -23.91
C ASP A 240 -11.25 -5.40 -24.59
N SER A 241 -11.60 -4.23 -24.05
CA SER A 241 -11.14 -2.92 -24.54
C SER A 241 -11.11 -1.90 -23.39
N PRO A 242 -10.29 -0.82 -23.45
CA PRO A 242 -10.16 0.15 -22.36
C PRO A 242 -11.48 0.82 -21.97
N LEU A 243 -12.31 1.14 -22.94
CA LEU A 243 -13.64 1.74 -22.72
C LEU A 243 -14.76 0.69 -22.71
N GLY A 244 -14.43 -0.61 -22.72
CA GLY A 244 -15.40 -1.71 -22.67
C GLY A 244 -16.01 -1.91 -21.28
N GLU A 245 -16.94 -2.85 -21.20
CA GLU A 245 -17.54 -3.27 -19.94
C GLU A 245 -16.54 -4.15 -19.19
N TYR A 246 -16.20 -3.75 -17.96
CA TYR A 246 -15.32 -4.50 -17.07
C TYR A 246 -16.14 -5.49 -16.26
N ARG A 247 -15.68 -6.74 -16.16
CA ARG A 247 -16.24 -7.80 -15.32
C ARG A 247 -15.39 -8.00 -14.08
N TYR A 248 -16.03 -8.15 -12.94
CA TYR A 248 -15.35 -8.40 -11.68
C TYR A 248 -14.49 -9.67 -11.74
N GLY A 249 -13.26 -9.59 -11.30
CA GLY A 249 -12.30 -10.69 -11.35
C GLY A 249 -11.95 -11.26 -9.97
N GLY A 250 -11.93 -10.43 -8.94
CA GLY A 250 -11.57 -10.88 -7.59
C GLY A 250 -10.76 -9.86 -6.80
N VAL A 251 -10.29 -10.28 -5.64
CA VAL A 251 -9.41 -9.52 -4.75
C VAL A 251 -7.94 -9.83 -5.08
N LEU A 252 -7.09 -8.81 -5.14
CA LEU A 252 -5.64 -8.94 -5.31
C LEU A 252 -4.92 -9.13 -3.98
N VAL A 253 -5.24 -8.29 -3.01
CA VAL A 253 -4.66 -8.29 -1.67
C VAL A 253 -5.57 -7.57 -0.69
N SER A 254 -5.52 -7.96 0.58
CA SER A 254 -6.12 -7.24 1.70
C SER A 254 -5.03 -6.86 2.69
N ASN A 255 -4.90 -5.58 3.06
CA ASN A 255 -3.93 -5.16 4.07
C ASN A 255 -4.24 -5.68 5.49
N ALA A 256 -5.39 -6.34 5.65
CA ALA A 256 -5.81 -7.06 6.85
C ALA A 256 -5.73 -8.59 6.70
N ASP A 257 -5.22 -9.13 5.59
CA ASP A 257 -5.15 -10.57 5.23
C ASP A 257 -6.52 -11.26 5.15
N ILE A 258 -7.61 -10.53 5.00
CA ILE A 258 -8.97 -11.08 4.84
C ILE A 258 -9.10 -11.67 3.43
N GLY A 259 -9.71 -12.86 3.34
CA GLY A 259 -9.97 -13.58 2.08
C GLY A 259 -8.86 -14.56 1.70
N ALA A 260 -7.60 -14.23 1.96
CA ALA A 260 -6.47 -15.10 1.62
C ALA A 260 -6.60 -16.45 2.36
N ASP A 261 -6.55 -17.57 1.61
CA ASP A 261 -6.73 -18.94 2.10
C ASP A 261 -8.02 -19.18 2.91
N GLY A 262 -9.07 -18.42 2.62
CA GLY A 262 -10.35 -18.51 3.33
C GLY A 262 -10.33 -17.87 4.72
N ASN A 263 -9.31 -17.04 5.03
CA ASN A 263 -9.28 -16.30 6.28
C ASN A 263 -10.39 -15.24 6.31
N THR A 264 -11.26 -15.30 7.31
CA THR A 264 -12.38 -14.37 7.48
C THR A 264 -12.16 -13.30 8.54
N GLU A 265 -11.03 -13.39 9.27
CA GLU A 265 -10.70 -12.47 10.35
C GLU A 265 -9.60 -11.49 9.92
N ALA A 266 -9.71 -10.24 10.33
CA ALA A 266 -8.63 -9.30 10.14
C ALA A 266 -7.45 -9.64 11.08
N LEU A 267 -6.27 -9.83 10.50
CA LEU A 267 -5.04 -10.16 11.21
C LEU A 267 -4.08 -8.98 11.30
N ASN A 268 -4.48 -7.82 10.81
CA ASN A 268 -3.79 -6.55 10.94
C ASN A 268 -4.83 -5.42 11.01
N TYR A 269 -4.44 -4.27 11.53
CA TYR A 269 -5.33 -3.10 11.58
C TYR A 269 -5.64 -2.62 10.18
N ARG A 270 -6.94 -2.38 9.94
CA ARG A 270 -7.49 -2.02 8.63
C ARG A 270 -7.41 -0.52 8.39
N GLY A 271 -7.24 -0.16 7.14
CA GLY A 271 -7.39 1.20 6.65
C GLY A 271 -7.55 1.18 5.14
N ASN A 272 -7.59 2.34 4.52
CA ASN A 272 -7.60 2.39 3.07
C ASN A 272 -6.35 1.72 2.50
N THR A 273 -6.46 1.25 1.26
CA THR A 273 -5.32 0.75 0.49
C THR A 273 -5.46 1.17 -0.96
N HIS A 274 -4.34 1.50 -1.57
CA HIS A 274 -4.24 1.92 -2.97
C HIS A 274 -2.91 1.40 -3.51
N GLY A 275 -2.89 1.02 -4.76
CA GLY A 275 -1.72 0.50 -5.47
C GLY A 275 -2.13 -0.21 -6.75
N SER A 276 -1.25 -1.01 -7.29
CA SER A 276 -1.48 -1.70 -8.56
C SER A 276 -0.63 -2.96 -8.67
N VAL A 277 -0.62 -3.57 -9.85
CA VAL A 277 0.24 -4.71 -10.17
C VAL A 277 1.32 -4.33 -11.16
N ALA A 278 2.49 -4.98 -11.04
CA ALA A 278 3.56 -4.86 -12.01
C ALA A 278 4.24 -6.22 -12.23
N PHE A 279 4.67 -6.45 -13.48
CA PHE A 279 5.55 -7.56 -13.81
C PHE A 279 6.98 -7.05 -13.80
N VAL A 280 7.80 -7.53 -12.87
CA VAL A 280 9.16 -7.07 -12.65
C VAL A 280 10.04 -8.23 -12.18
N GLY A 281 11.27 -8.29 -12.65
CA GLY A 281 12.17 -9.41 -12.30
C GLY A 281 11.64 -10.79 -12.67
N GLY A 282 10.78 -10.90 -13.69
CA GLY A 282 10.17 -12.16 -14.13
C GLY A 282 8.99 -12.65 -13.28
N LYS A 283 8.45 -11.83 -12.40
CA LYS A 283 7.33 -12.16 -11.51
C LYS A 283 6.28 -11.05 -11.49
N TRP A 284 5.05 -11.40 -11.16
CA TRP A 284 4.00 -10.45 -10.84
C TRP A 284 4.06 -10.08 -9.36
N TYR A 285 3.91 -8.79 -9.08
CA TYR A 285 3.78 -8.24 -7.73
C TYR A 285 2.55 -7.35 -7.67
N VAL A 286 1.83 -7.42 -6.53
CA VAL A 286 0.82 -6.42 -6.15
C VAL A 286 1.47 -5.45 -5.16
N PHE A 287 1.33 -4.16 -5.43
CA PHE A 287 1.78 -3.06 -4.58
C PHE A 287 0.58 -2.50 -3.84
N TYR A 288 0.75 -2.22 -2.56
CA TYR A 288 -0.29 -1.73 -1.66
C TYR A 288 0.35 -0.98 -0.49
N HIS A 289 -0.42 -0.58 0.52
CA HIS A 289 0.15 0.03 1.72
C HIS A 289 -0.52 -0.48 3.00
N ARG A 290 0.16 -0.29 4.12
CA ARG A 290 -0.35 -0.54 5.46
C ARG A 290 -0.32 0.75 6.28
N GLN A 291 -1.17 0.81 7.32
CA GLN A 291 -1.21 1.92 8.28
C GLN A 291 -0.20 1.71 9.42
N THR A 292 0.33 2.82 9.96
CA THR A 292 1.18 2.85 11.15
C THR A 292 0.69 3.90 12.14
N ASN A 293 1.26 3.94 13.34
CA ASN A 293 1.02 4.95 14.37
C ASN A 293 -0.44 5.10 14.82
N ARG A 294 -1.24 4.01 14.74
CA ARG A 294 -2.64 3.95 15.18
C ARG A 294 -3.58 4.93 14.46
N HIS A 295 -3.28 5.32 13.22
CA HIS A 295 -4.14 6.19 12.40
C HIS A 295 -3.92 5.99 10.90
N PHE A 296 -4.74 6.67 10.08
CA PHE A 296 -4.71 6.54 8.62
C PHE A 296 -3.61 7.37 7.91
N PHE A 297 -2.89 8.24 8.62
CA PHE A 297 -2.10 9.30 8.01
C PHE A 297 -0.58 9.06 8.04
N SER A 298 -0.15 7.84 8.38
CA SER A 298 1.26 7.42 8.31
C SER A 298 1.32 6.06 7.67
N ARG A 299 1.18 6.01 6.35
CA ARG A 299 1.07 4.76 5.59
C ARG A 299 2.40 4.39 4.95
N GLN A 300 2.74 3.11 4.96
CA GLN A 300 4.00 2.59 4.42
C GLN A 300 3.77 1.62 3.28
N ALA A 301 4.59 1.76 2.22
CA ALA A 301 4.54 0.96 1.00
C ALA A 301 4.88 -0.52 1.24
N CYS A 302 3.99 -1.41 0.80
CA CYS A 302 4.14 -2.86 0.83
C CYS A 302 3.96 -3.45 -0.57
N ALA A 303 4.51 -4.65 -0.78
CA ALA A 303 4.30 -5.41 -2.01
C ALA A 303 4.35 -6.90 -1.72
N GLU A 304 3.60 -7.68 -2.51
CA GLU A 304 3.62 -9.15 -2.43
C GLU A 304 3.77 -9.77 -3.82
N GLU A 305 4.49 -10.88 -3.91
CA GLU A 305 4.41 -11.72 -5.10
C GLU A 305 2.99 -12.24 -5.26
N ILE A 306 2.40 -12.07 -6.45
CA ILE A 306 1.04 -12.49 -6.75
C ILE A 306 1.03 -13.48 -7.91
N TYR A 307 0.28 -14.57 -7.77
CA TYR A 307 0.15 -15.55 -8.83
C TYR A 307 -0.87 -15.11 -9.87
N PHE A 308 -0.44 -15.14 -11.14
CA PHE A 308 -1.27 -14.92 -12.32
C PHE A 308 -1.21 -16.17 -13.18
N ASP A 309 -2.35 -16.79 -13.46
CA ASP A 309 -2.42 -18.05 -14.23
C ASP A 309 -2.47 -17.85 -15.76
N GLY A 310 -2.43 -16.61 -16.22
CA GLY A 310 -2.56 -16.21 -17.62
C GLY A 310 -3.88 -15.51 -17.94
N GLU A 311 -4.89 -15.64 -17.07
CA GLU A 311 -6.21 -15.01 -17.19
C GLU A 311 -6.64 -14.33 -15.89
N ALA A 312 -6.34 -14.90 -14.72
CA ALA A 312 -6.78 -14.43 -13.43
C ALA A 312 -5.62 -14.21 -12.46
N PHE A 313 -5.72 -13.17 -11.65
CA PHE A 313 -4.92 -13.00 -10.46
C PHE A 313 -5.55 -13.76 -9.29
N HIS A 314 -4.71 -14.44 -8.50
CA HIS A 314 -5.12 -15.12 -7.27
C HIS A 314 -4.67 -14.30 -6.07
N GLN A 315 -5.56 -14.07 -5.12
CA GLN A 315 -5.30 -13.19 -3.98
C GLN A 315 -3.98 -13.52 -3.26
N ALA A 316 -3.14 -12.51 -3.11
CA ALA A 316 -1.89 -12.61 -2.36
C ALA A 316 -2.14 -12.56 -0.84
N ARG A 317 -1.33 -13.33 -0.09
CA ARG A 317 -1.21 -13.19 1.37
C ARG A 317 -0.27 -12.03 1.69
N ILE A 318 -0.55 -11.29 2.73
CA ILE A 318 0.44 -10.32 3.22
C ILE A 318 1.57 -11.05 3.95
N THR A 319 2.81 -10.64 3.70
CA THR A 319 4.01 -11.30 4.24
C THR A 319 5.05 -10.28 4.72
N SER A 320 6.00 -10.76 5.52
CA SER A 320 7.21 -9.99 5.87
C SER A 320 8.25 -10.00 4.75
N CYS A 321 8.09 -10.88 3.75
CA CYS A 321 9.05 -11.09 2.67
C CYS A 321 8.98 -10.01 1.59
N GLY A 322 7.77 -9.55 1.25
CA GLY A 322 7.60 -8.53 0.22
C GLY A 322 8.32 -8.89 -1.09
N LEU A 323 9.18 -7.99 -1.53
CA LEU A 323 9.96 -8.12 -2.78
C LEU A 323 11.19 -9.05 -2.68
N ASN A 324 11.35 -9.79 -1.58
CA ASN A 324 12.51 -10.70 -1.38
C ASN A 324 12.56 -11.87 -2.38
N GLY A 325 11.44 -12.14 -3.06
CA GLY A 325 11.34 -13.23 -4.03
C GLY A 325 11.35 -14.63 -3.42
N GLY A 326 11.26 -14.77 -2.09
CA GLY A 326 11.24 -16.01 -1.35
C GLY A 326 11.29 -15.80 0.16
N PRO A 327 11.32 -16.88 0.97
CA PRO A 327 11.42 -16.80 2.42
C PRO A 327 12.68 -16.08 2.88
N LEU A 328 12.61 -15.42 4.05
CA LEU A 328 13.75 -14.82 4.72
C LEU A 328 14.68 -15.92 5.30
N SER A 329 15.93 -15.57 5.58
CA SER A 329 16.90 -16.46 6.22
C SER A 329 16.48 -16.80 7.66
N ASP A 330 16.90 -17.95 8.16
CA ASP A 330 16.82 -18.31 9.59
C ASP A 330 18.03 -17.81 10.41
N GLU A 331 18.85 -16.94 9.83
CA GLU A 331 20.01 -16.30 10.47
C GLU A 331 19.97 -14.79 10.26
N GLY A 332 20.09 -14.04 11.35
CA GLY A 332 20.16 -12.58 11.32
C GLY A 332 19.23 -11.90 12.32
N THR A 333 19.30 -10.57 12.34
CA THR A 333 18.43 -9.71 13.17
C THR A 333 17.35 -9.08 12.28
N TYR A 334 16.11 -9.19 12.72
CA TYR A 334 14.91 -8.75 12.04
C TYR A 334 14.19 -7.69 12.89
N GLU A 335 13.91 -6.55 12.30
CA GLU A 335 13.15 -5.48 12.95
C GLU A 335 11.69 -5.93 13.13
N ALA A 336 11.09 -5.69 14.30
CA ALA A 336 9.69 -6.05 14.55
C ALA A 336 8.70 -5.34 13.62
N ARG A 337 9.10 -4.20 13.04
CA ARG A 337 8.28 -3.47 12.07
C ARG A 337 7.93 -4.27 10.80
N ILE A 338 8.66 -5.37 10.49
CA ILE A 338 8.34 -6.21 9.34
C ILE A 338 7.21 -7.21 9.61
N ALA A 339 6.61 -7.20 10.79
CA ALA A 339 5.43 -8.02 11.06
C ALA A 339 4.33 -7.74 10.02
N CYS A 340 3.78 -8.80 9.45
CA CYS A 340 2.65 -8.72 8.54
C CYS A 340 1.31 -8.88 9.27
N HIS A 341 1.30 -9.56 10.42
CA HIS A 341 0.15 -9.65 11.31
C HIS A 341 0.43 -8.93 12.62
N LEU A 342 -0.55 -8.16 13.09
CA LEU A 342 -0.46 -7.46 14.37
C LEU A 342 -1.87 -7.28 14.94
N TYR A 343 -2.15 -7.92 16.06
CA TYR A 343 -3.47 -7.86 16.69
C TYR A 343 -3.39 -8.02 18.21
N SER A 344 -4.39 -7.47 18.92
CA SER A 344 -4.58 -7.67 20.35
C SER A 344 -5.33 -8.97 20.62
N LYS A 345 -5.46 -9.35 21.90
CA LYS A 345 -6.35 -10.48 22.31
C LYS A 345 -7.82 -10.27 21.91
N ASN A 346 -8.22 -9.01 21.66
CA ASN A 346 -9.56 -8.63 21.23
C ASN A 346 -9.69 -8.56 19.69
N GLY A 347 -8.65 -8.99 18.95
CA GLY A 347 -8.57 -8.87 17.49
C GLY A 347 -8.05 -7.51 17.05
N THR A 348 -8.58 -7.03 15.93
CA THR A 348 -8.22 -5.75 15.29
C THR A 348 -9.44 -4.87 15.05
N THR A 349 -9.20 -3.59 14.80
CA THR A 349 -10.21 -2.63 14.33
C THR A 349 -9.69 -1.85 13.13
N GLU A 350 -10.41 -0.82 12.71
CA GLU A 350 -9.85 0.19 11.82
C GLU A 350 -8.70 0.94 12.51
N SER A 351 -7.73 1.39 11.72
CA SER A 351 -6.55 2.11 12.22
C SER A 351 -6.88 3.55 12.58
N LEU A 352 -7.83 3.72 13.49
CA LEU A 352 -8.24 5.00 14.08
C LEU A 352 -8.01 4.94 15.58
N ARG A 353 -7.34 5.94 16.14
CA ARG A 353 -7.00 6.02 17.56
C ARG A 353 -8.25 5.89 18.46
N GLU A 354 -9.35 6.49 18.03
CA GLU A 354 -10.62 6.53 18.77
C GLU A 354 -11.30 5.14 18.83
N GLN A 355 -10.96 4.23 17.93
CA GLN A 355 -11.51 2.88 17.87
C GLN A 355 -10.63 1.82 18.56
N GLN A 356 -9.41 2.19 18.92
CA GLN A 356 -8.45 1.29 19.53
C GLN A 356 -8.44 1.45 21.05
N ASP A 357 -8.60 0.34 21.76
CA ASP A 357 -8.46 0.30 23.21
C ASP A 357 -6.99 0.38 23.66
N ASP A 358 -6.76 0.45 24.98
CA ASP A 358 -5.43 0.59 25.55
C ASP A 358 -4.54 -0.67 25.38
N ASN A 359 -5.11 -1.79 24.94
CA ASN A 359 -4.38 -3.04 24.71
C ASN A 359 -3.95 -3.25 23.25
N HIS A 360 -4.26 -2.30 22.35
CA HIS A 360 -3.91 -2.45 20.94
C HIS A 360 -2.42 -2.14 20.71
N PRO A 361 -1.64 -3.13 20.18
CA PRO A 361 -0.29 -2.85 19.70
C PRO A 361 -0.33 -2.04 18.40
N ALA A 362 0.75 -1.32 18.10
CA ALA A 362 0.85 -0.58 16.85
C ALA A 362 2.30 -0.46 16.36
N PHE A 363 2.49 -0.41 15.06
CA PHE A 363 3.75 0.04 14.48
C PHE A 363 3.93 1.53 14.75
N THR A 364 5.10 1.91 15.22
CA THR A 364 5.45 3.32 15.48
C THR A 364 6.95 3.54 15.35
N GLN A 365 7.42 4.76 15.56
CA GLN A 365 8.84 5.11 15.62
C GLN A 365 9.09 6.18 16.67
N GLU A 366 10.35 6.30 17.09
CA GLU A 366 10.88 7.47 17.75
C GLU A 366 11.47 8.42 16.70
N GLY A 367 11.54 9.71 17.04
CA GLY A 367 12.08 10.72 16.16
C GLY A 367 11.04 11.42 15.29
N GLU A 368 11.53 12.26 14.41
CA GLU A 368 10.71 13.12 13.55
C GLU A 368 10.45 12.51 12.18
N ASP A 369 9.55 13.14 11.44
CA ASP A 369 9.29 12.79 10.05
C ASP A 369 10.57 12.89 9.22
N ARG A 370 10.84 11.88 8.38
CA ARG A 370 12.01 11.75 7.49
C ARG A 370 13.39 11.76 8.21
N GLU A 371 13.40 11.47 9.49
CA GLU A 371 14.65 11.24 10.21
C GLU A 371 15.34 9.98 9.67
N ASN A 372 16.63 10.09 9.35
CA ASN A 372 17.40 8.97 8.84
C ASN A 372 17.60 7.89 9.92
N ASN A 373 17.20 6.66 9.61
CA ASN A 373 17.24 5.52 10.52
C ASN A 373 16.46 5.74 11.82
N PRO A 374 15.17 6.09 11.75
CA PRO A 374 14.35 6.20 12.96
C PRO A 374 14.30 4.85 13.68
N ASN A 375 14.17 4.90 14.99
CA ASN A 375 13.97 3.74 15.82
C ASN A 375 12.52 3.24 15.68
N GLN A 376 12.25 2.38 14.69
CA GLN A 376 10.90 1.87 14.42
C GLN A 376 10.69 0.54 15.16
N TYR A 377 9.51 0.35 15.77
CA TYR A 377 9.18 -0.80 16.60
C TYR A 377 7.66 -1.03 16.67
N ILE A 378 7.25 -2.13 17.26
CA ILE A 378 5.86 -2.36 17.69
C ILE A 378 5.74 -1.90 19.13
N ASN A 379 4.87 -0.92 19.39
CA ASN A 379 4.59 -0.47 20.75
C ASN A 379 3.41 -1.21 21.36
N ASN A 380 3.36 -1.21 22.70
CA ASN A 380 2.19 -1.55 23.49
C ASN A 380 1.66 -2.98 23.26
N MET A 381 2.54 -3.98 23.17
CA MET A 381 2.09 -5.37 23.18
C MET A 381 1.72 -5.76 24.62
N CYS A 382 0.43 -5.73 24.94
CA CYS A 382 -0.16 -6.19 26.19
C CYS A 382 -0.48 -7.69 26.14
N ASP A 383 -0.98 -8.25 27.26
CA ASP A 383 -1.37 -9.68 27.36
C ASP A 383 -2.24 -10.15 26.18
N GLY A 384 -1.81 -11.20 25.50
CA GLY A 384 -2.44 -11.77 24.31
C GLY A 384 -2.17 -11.05 22.99
N ALA A 385 -1.45 -9.90 23.00
CA ALA A 385 -1.07 -9.23 21.76
C ALA A 385 -0.08 -10.12 20.96
N THR A 386 -0.29 -10.19 19.65
CA THR A 386 0.48 -11.08 18.76
C THR A 386 1.02 -10.32 17.56
N ALA A 387 2.32 -10.53 17.28
CA ALA A 387 3.00 -10.11 16.06
C ALA A 387 3.40 -11.34 15.24
N GLY A 388 2.96 -11.40 13.97
CA GLY A 388 3.25 -12.52 13.07
C GLY A 388 4.18 -12.11 11.93
N PHE A 389 5.13 -12.97 11.64
CA PHE A 389 6.15 -12.79 10.62
C PHE A 389 6.12 -13.96 9.63
N ARG A 390 5.95 -13.72 8.35
CA ARG A 390 5.86 -14.78 7.32
C ARG A 390 6.74 -14.42 6.12
N TYR A 391 7.60 -15.27 5.65
CA TYR A 391 8.04 -16.61 6.05
C TYR A 391 9.55 -16.63 6.20
N PHE A 392 10.08 -17.60 6.95
CA PHE A 392 11.49 -17.91 7.05
C PHE A 392 11.76 -19.31 6.49
N MET A 393 12.97 -19.55 5.96
CA MET A 393 13.44 -20.88 5.62
C MET A 393 14.35 -21.37 6.74
N PHE A 394 13.83 -22.26 7.59
CA PHE A 394 14.58 -22.82 8.72
C PHE A 394 15.42 -24.02 8.31
N GLU A 395 16.71 -23.97 8.60
CA GLU A 395 17.69 -25.04 8.42
C GLU A 395 18.56 -25.25 9.64
N ASN A 396 19.06 -24.17 10.25
CA ASN A 396 20.13 -24.22 11.23
C ASN A 396 19.82 -23.51 12.55
N ALA A 397 18.95 -22.51 12.57
CA ALA A 397 18.68 -21.70 13.76
C ALA A 397 18.21 -22.55 14.95
N LYS A 398 18.87 -22.35 16.09
CA LYS A 398 18.60 -23.06 17.37
C LYS A 398 18.33 -22.12 18.54
N ASN A 399 18.55 -20.83 18.33
CA ASN A 399 18.37 -19.82 19.34
C ASN A 399 17.60 -18.64 18.76
N ILE A 400 16.80 -18.02 19.62
CA ILE A 400 16.04 -16.81 19.30
C ILE A 400 16.22 -15.81 20.44
N GLU A 401 16.41 -14.55 20.09
CA GLU A 401 16.55 -13.45 21.03
C GLU A 401 15.59 -12.33 20.63
N VAL A 402 14.93 -11.70 21.58
CA VAL A 402 14.08 -10.52 21.38
C VAL A 402 14.71 -9.30 22.04
N MET A 403 14.59 -8.14 21.38
CA MET A 403 14.98 -6.84 21.92
C MET A 403 13.72 -6.05 22.24
N VAL A 404 13.52 -5.76 23.52
CA VAL A 404 12.28 -5.18 24.05
C VAL A 404 12.57 -4.18 25.17
N ARG A 405 11.55 -3.34 25.49
CA ARG A 405 11.51 -2.50 26.69
C ARG A 405 10.06 -2.39 27.17
N GLY A 406 9.84 -1.87 28.36
CA GLY A 406 8.51 -1.60 28.91
C GLY A 406 8.35 -2.05 30.35
N THR A 407 7.10 -2.13 30.80
CA THR A 407 6.75 -2.54 32.17
C THR A 407 6.48 -4.05 32.30
N ALA A 408 6.72 -4.79 31.23
CA ALA A 408 6.36 -6.19 31.09
C ALA A 408 6.99 -7.11 32.16
N THR A 409 6.18 -7.94 32.81
CA THR A 409 6.62 -9.11 33.58
C THR A 409 5.87 -10.31 33.01
N GLY A 410 6.55 -11.14 32.22
CA GLY A 410 5.91 -12.26 31.53
C GLY A 410 6.84 -12.95 30.55
N LYS A 411 6.30 -13.42 29.46
CA LYS A 411 7.05 -14.09 28.41
C LYS A 411 6.48 -13.84 27.02
N PHE A 412 7.32 -13.97 26.01
CA PHE A 412 6.86 -14.26 24.66
C PHE A 412 6.69 -15.76 24.48
N VAL A 413 5.54 -16.18 23.99
CA VAL A 413 5.28 -17.50 23.45
C VAL A 413 5.40 -17.43 21.95
N VAL A 414 6.41 -18.11 21.39
CA VAL A 414 6.69 -18.13 19.95
C VAL A 414 6.16 -19.41 19.35
N ARG A 415 5.38 -19.29 18.25
CA ARG A 415 4.74 -20.43 17.55
C ARG A 415 5.15 -20.47 16.09
N ASP A 416 5.13 -21.68 15.50
CA ASP A 416 5.43 -21.95 14.08
C ASP A 416 4.24 -21.77 13.14
N GLU A 417 3.07 -21.45 13.65
CA GLU A 417 1.83 -21.08 12.98
C GLU A 417 0.97 -20.27 13.95
N ARG A 418 -0.09 -19.60 13.49
CA ARG A 418 -1.00 -18.79 14.33
C ARG A 418 -1.56 -19.58 15.52
N ALA A 419 -1.93 -20.83 15.31
CA ALA A 419 -2.38 -21.78 16.32
C ALA A 419 -1.50 -23.04 16.34
N GLY A 420 -0.23 -22.90 15.97
CA GLY A 420 0.72 -24.01 15.83
C GLY A 420 1.43 -24.37 17.14
N ASN A 421 2.51 -25.14 16.98
CA ASN A 421 3.30 -25.59 18.11
C ASN A 421 4.09 -24.43 18.72
N ILE A 422 4.29 -24.49 20.05
CA ILE A 422 5.23 -23.60 20.74
C ILE A 422 6.64 -24.05 20.37
N VAL A 423 7.40 -23.15 19.73
CA VAL A 423 8.78 -23.39 19.31
C VAL A 423 9.81 -22.68 20.21
N SER A 424 9.37 -21.68 20.99
CA SER A 424 10.18 -21.03 22.02
C SER A 424 9.30 -20.34 23.05
N GLU A 425 9.84 -20.22 24.29
CA GLU A 425 9.30 -19.33 25.32
C GLU A 425 10.45 -18.46 25.82
N ILE A 426 10.25 -17.14 25.86
CA ILE A 426 11.29 -16.16 26.20
C ILE A 426 10.77 -15.29 27.34
N SER A 427 11.27 -15.48 28.54
CA SER A 427 10.92 -14.66 29.71
C SER A 427 11.46 -13.24 29.54
N VAL A 428 10.65 -12.23 29.86
CA VAL A 428 11.01 -10.83 29.83
C VAL A 428 10.70 -10.16 31.17
N LEU A 429 11.52 -9.16 31.51
CA LEU A 429 11.40 -8.38 32.74
C LEU A 429 11.28 -6.90 32.43
N PRO A 430 10.74 -6.07 33.34
CA PRO A 430 10.64 -4.64 33.16
C PRO A 430 12.00 -3.99 32.87
N SER A 431 12.05 -3.12 31.89
CA SER A 431 13.24 -2.33 31.57
C SER A 431 12.81 -1.02 30.88
N GLU A 432 13.35 0.11 31.31
CA GLU A 432 13.17 1.39 30.61
C GLU A 432 14.01 1.47 29.33
N ASP A 433 15.15 0.77 29.33
CA ASP A 433 16.04 0.67 28.17
C ASP A 433 15.76 -0.58 27.34
N TRP A 434 16.15 -0.52 26.06
CA TRP A 434 16.12 -1.68 25.16
C TRP A 434 17.01 -2.81 25.72
N SER A 435 16.41 -3.94 26.06
CA SER A 435 17.06 -5.09 26.66
C SER A 435 16.79 -6.35 25.87
N SER A 436 17.79 -7.23 25.82
CA SER A 436 17.73 -8.50 25.08
C SER A 436 17.42 -9.67 26.00
N TYR A 437 16.50 -10.53 25.56
CA TYR A 437 16.14 -11.79 26.23
C TYR A 437 16.13 -12.91 25.20
N GLY A 438 16.66 -14.08 25.58
CA GLY A 438 16.81 -15.19 24.65
C GLY A 438 16.14 -16.48 25.10
N GLY A 439 15.91 -17.36 24.15
CA GLY A 439 15.36 -18.70 24.34
C GLY A 439 15.90 -19.68 23.31
N VAL A 440 15.72 -20.99 23.62
CA VAL A 440 16.02 -22.06 22.67
C VAL A 440 14.90 -22.12 21.63
N LEU A 441 15.26 -22.22 20.35
CA LEU A 441 14.32 -22.35 19.24
C LEU A 441 14.23 -23.82 18.80
N ASN A 442 13.08 -24.44 19.01
CA ASN A 442 12.79 -25.83 18.62
C ASN A 442 11.78 -25.83 17.46
N ILE A 443 12.27 -25.52 16.28
CA ILE A 443 11.46 -25.45 15.07
C ILE A 443 11.89 -26.50 14.05
N GLU A 444 10.93 -27.07 13.34
CA GLU A 444 11.21 -28.00 12.25
C GLU A 444 11.77 -27.25 11.03
N SER A 445 12.66 -27.89 10.31
CA SER A 445 13.21 -27.37 9.05
C SER A 445 12.12 -27.11 7.99
N GLY A 446 12.36 -26.15 7.11
CA GLY A 446 11.47 -25.78 6.02
C GLY A 446 10.92 -24.38 6.13
N LYS A 447 10.00 -24.03 5.23
CA LYS A 447 9.33 -22.72 5.20
C LYS A 447 8.31 -22.62 6.32
N ARG A 448 8.55 -21.75 7.30
CA ARG A 448 7.69 -21.54 8.48
C ARG A 448 7.51 -20.06 8.80
N PRO A 449 6.35 -19.65 9.32
CA PRO A 449 6.18 -18.35 9.96
C PRO A 449 6.64 -18.39 11.43
N LEU A 450 6.71 -17.21 12.05
CA LEU A 450 6.87 -17.06 13.51
C LEU A 450 5.78 -16.11 14.02
N TYR A 451 5.10 -16.53 15.09
CA TYR A 451 4.09 -15.74 15.80
C TYR A 451 4.53 -15.53 17.24
N PHE A 452 4.75 -14.26 17.61
CA PHE A 452 5.16 -13.86 18.95
C PHE A 452 3.95 -13.33 19.71
N THR A 453 3.46 -14.09 20.68
CA THR A 453 2.38 -13.66 21.58
C THR A 453 2.96 -13.30 22.93
N TYR A 454 2.70 -12.08 23.41
CA TYR A 454 3.06 -11.71 24.77
C TYR A 454 2.03 -12.23 25.78
N GLU A 455 2.48 -12.89 26.84
CA GLU A 455 1.65 -13.39 27.95
C GLU A 455 2.22 -12.86 29.26
N GLY A 456 1.46 -12.05 30.01
CA GLY A 456 1.91 -11.49 31.28
C GLY A 456 1.27 -10.18 31.67
N GLU A 457 1.85 -9.53 32.67
CA GLU A 457 1.41 -8.23 33.17
C GLU A 457 2.17 -7.08 32.49
N GLY A 458 1.56 -5.89 32.43
CA GLY A 458 2.16 -4.69 31.83
C GLY A 458 2.14 -4.75 30.31
N TYR A 459 3.05 -4.02 29.69
CA TYR A 459 3.22 -3.98 28.23
C TYR A 459 4.70 -4.09 27.84
N VAL A 460 4.94 -4.51 26.61
CA VAL A 460 6.26 -4.53 25.99
C VAL A 460 6.24 -3.82 24.65
N ASP A 461 7.23 -2.94 24.45
CA ASP A 461 7.61 -2.44 23.12
C ASP A 461 8.58 -3.44 22.52
N PHE A 462 8.35 -3.86 21.28
CA PHE A 462 9.11 -4.91 20.59
C PHE A 462 9.86 -4.31 19.40
N LYS A 463 11.21 -4.26 19.50
CA LYS A 463 12.07 -3.64 18.49
C LYS A 463 12.54 -4.61 17.42
N SER A 464 13.05 -5.76 17.82
CA SER A 464 13.65 -6.73 16.91
C SER A 464 13.74 -8.12 17.54
N PHE A 465 13.97 -9.11 16.70
CA PHE A 465 14.40 -10.42 17.12
C PHE A 465 15.59 -10.91 16.30
N THR A 466 16.40 -11.78 16.89
CA THR A 466 17.58 -12.37 16.24
C THR A 466 17.44 -13.88 16.22
N LEU A 467 17.66 -14.48 15.05
CA LEU A 467 17.74 -15.92 14.83
C LEU A 467 19.21 -16.32 14.67
N ARG A 468 19.61 -17.41 15.37
CA ARG A 468 20.99 -17.95 15.34
C ARG A 468 21.01 -19.48 15.41
#